data_d3846357dda467a0c5c320187f60760b
#
_entry.id   d3846357dda467a0c5c320187f60760b
#
_cell.length_a   1.000
_cell.length_b   1.000
_cell.length_c   1.000
_cell.angle_alpha   90.00
_cell.angle_beta   90.00
_cell.angle_gamma   90.00
#
_symmetry.space_group_name_H-M   'P 1'
#
loop_
_entity.id
_entity.type
_entity.pdbx_description
1 polymer ?
#
loop_
_entity_poly.entity_id
_entity_poly.type
_entity_poly.pdbx_seq_one_letter_code
_entity_poly.pdbx_strand_id
1 'polypeptide(L)'
;LFLANNLLVCFVRNDGEPALSMAGMIIGSLSNILLDYLFIYPLNLGMVGAALATATAPLISMGILSTHFLRGNSHFRLMKTKPSLSTASSICSLGVSSLITEVSSGIVILVFNFLILDLSGNTGVAAYGVLANIALVLIAISTGIAQGIQPIVSSHPGKKGQPVRHQIRCYALLTALLLALLSYAVIFLLADPIADLFNKDQNTALTSIASDGMRIYFTSLFFSSINIVAAVFLSSTDRPKQAFILSLLRGFLLIIPAAFLLAHLFGLTGIWMSLPVTEGIVCIFS
;
A
#
# COMPACT_ATOMS: atom_id res chain seq x y z
N LEU A 1 -19.80 -2.37 -1.79
CA LEU A 1 -19.27 -3.72 -1.82
C LEU A 1 -17.81 -3.77 -1.35
N PHE A 2 -16.89 -3.00 -1.92
CA PHE A 2 -15.48 -2.98 -1.52
C PHE A 2 -15.28 -2.64 -0.04
N LEU A 3 -15.98 -1.63 0.47
CA LEU A 3 -15.89 -1.25 1.88
C LEU A 3 -16.33 -2.41 2.80
N ALA A 4 -17.43 -3.07 2.47
CA ALA A 4 -17.93 -4.20 3.25
C ALA A 4 -16.97 -5.40 3.20
N ASN A 5 -16.39 -5.67 2.03
CA ASN A 5 -15.39 -6.71 1.88
C ASN A 5 -14.14 -6.43 2.73
N ASN A 6 -13.61 -5.21 2.67
CA ASN A 6 -12.43 -4.82 3.46
C ASN A 6 -12.70 -4.90 4.97
N LEU A 7 -13.90 -4.52 5.42
CA LEU A 7 -14.31 -4.69 6.81
C LEU A 7 -14.32 -6.18 7.21
N LEU A 8 -14.92 -7.05 6.40
CA LEU A 8 -14.96 -8.49 6.68
C LEU A 8 -13.57 -9.12 6.70
N VAL A 9 -12.70 -8.75 5.75
CA VAL A 9 -11.27 -9.16 5.73
C VAL A 9 -10.59 -8.80 7.04
N CYS A 10 -10.76 -7.56 7.52
CA CYS A 10 -10.16 -7.10 8.76
C CYS A 10 -10.75 -7.83 9.98
N PHE A 11 -12.07 -8.03 10.03
CA PHE A 11 -12.73 -8.73 11.14
C PHE A 11 -12.29 -10.19 11.22
N VAL A 12 -12.35 -10.95 10.14
CA VAL A 12 -11.95 -12.37 10.10
C VAL A 12 -10.46 -12.52 10.47
N ARG A 13 -9.59 -11.63 9.95
CA ARG A 13 -8.16 -11.64 10.27
C ARG A 13 -7.92 -11.41 11.77
N ASN A 14 -8.61 -10.46 12.38
CA ASN A 14 -8.44 -10.12 13.79
C ASN A 14 -9.14 -11.11 14.73
N ASP A 15 -10.08 -11.89 14.22
CA ASP A 15 -10.81 -12.94 14.97
C ASP A 15 -10.06 -14.30 14.99
N GLY A 16 -8.77 -14.29 14.61
CA GLY A 16 -7.89 -15.45 14.72
C GLY A 16 -7.84 -16.35 13.48
N GLU A 17 -8.47 -15.95 12.36
CA GLU A 17 -8.48 -16.71 11.11
C GLU A 17 -7.81 -15.95 9.94
N PRO A 18 -6.51 -15.60 10.07
CA PRO A 18 -5.79 -14.86 9.02
C PRO A 18 -5.66 -15.66 7.72
N ALA A 19 -5.61 -17.00 7.80
CA ALA A 19 -5.55 -17.88 6.63
C ALA A 19 -6.83 -17.80 5.80
N LEU A 20 -8.00 -17.76 6.43
CA LEU A 20 -9.28 -17.61 5.74
C LEU A 20 -9.41 -16.19 5.13
N SER A 21 -8.96 -15.17 5.85
CA SER A 21 -8.88 -13.80 5.34
C SER A 21 -8.03 -13.72 4.07
N MET A 22 -6.84 -14.33 4.08
CA MET A 22 -5.95 -14.42 2.92
C MET A 22 -6.61 -15.19 1.77
N ALA A 23 -7.21 -16.34 2.05
CA ALA A 23 -7.91 -17.15 1.03
C ALA A 23 -9.05 -16.37 0.36
N GLY A 24 -9.85 -15.64 1.14
CA GLY A 24 -10.90 -14.77 0.61
C GLY A 24 -10.38 -13.69 -0.32
N MET A 25 -9.27 -13.04 0.03
CA MET A 25 -8.61 -12.03 -0.81
C MET A 25 -8.05 -12.65 -2.10
N ILE A 26 -7.32 -13.76 -2.01
CA ILE A 26 -6.71 -14.42 -3.18
C ILE A 26 -7.79 -14.92 -4.14
N ILE A 27 -8.78 -15.64 -3.64
CA ILE A 27 -9.87 -16.18 -4.47
C ILE A 27 -10.69 -15.04 -5.08
N GLY A 28 -10.96 -13.97 -4.32
CA GLY A 28 -11.61 -12.78 -4.83
C GLY A 28 -10.83 -12.15 -5.99
N SER A 29 -9.52 -11.97 -5.86
CA SER A 29 -8.66 -11.41 -6.90
C SER A 29 -8.55 -12.32 -8.12
N LEU A 30 -8.38 -13.64 -7.94
CA LEU A 30 -8.36 -14.60 -9.04
C LEU A 30 -9.70 -14.66 -9.76
N SER A 31 -10.80 -14.59 -9.01
CA SER A 31 -12.15 -14.52 -9.60
C SER A 31 -12.33 -13.26 -10.43
N ASN A 32 -11.78 -12.13 -10.00
CA ASN A 32 -11.81 -10.91 -10.81
C ASN A 32 -11.13 -11.12 -12.17
N ILE A 33 -9.92 -11.67 -12.20
CA ILE A 33 -9.19 -11.95 -13.45
C ILE A 33 -9.99 -12.90 -14.37
N LEU A 34 -10.57 -13.96 -13.79
CA LEU A 34 -11.38 -14.92 -14.57
C LEU A 34 -12.66 -14.29 -15.11
N LEU A 35 -13.34 -13.49 -14.28
CA LEU A 35 -14.56 -12.80 -14.70
C LEU A 35 -14.28 -11.70 -15.72
N ASP A 36 -13.16 -10.98 -15.60
CA ASP A 36 -12.72 -10.00 -16.62
C ASP A 36 -12.54 -10.69 -17.97
N TYR A 37 -11.83 -11.81 -18.01
CA TYR A 37 -11.67 -12.58 -19.23
C TYR A 37 -13.01 -13.04 -19.81
N LEU A 38 -13.88 -13.61 -18.97
CA LEU A 38 -15.15 -14.20 -19.39
C LEU A 38 -16.15 -13.14 -19.85
N PHE A 39 -16.21 -11.98 -19.20
CA PHE A 39 -17.16 -10.93 -19.56
C PHE A 39 -16.69 -10.10 -20.75
N ILE A 40 -15.38 -9.88 -20.88
CA ILE A 40 -14.85 -9.07 -21.98
C ILE A 40 -14.83 -9.86 -23.28
N TYR A 41 -14.30 -11.09 -23.28
CA TYR A 41 -14.08 -11.87 -24.52
C TYR A 41 -15.27 -12.73 -24.92
N PRO A 42 -15.70 -13.78 -24.17
CA PRO A 42 -16.81 -14.62 -24.58
C PRO A 42 -18.16 -13.93 -24.63
N LEU A 43 -18.44 -13.04 -23.69
CA LEU A 43 -19.70 -12.32 -23.60
C LEU A 43 -19.71 -10.98 -24.34
N ASN A 44 -18.57 -10.53 -24.86
CA ASN A 44 -18.40 -9.30 -25.63
C ASN A 44 -18.96 -8.04 -24.93
N LEU A 45 -18.94 -7.98 -23.61
CA LEU A 45 -19.47 -6.86 -22.83
C LEU A 45 -18.51 -5.66 -22.75
N GLY A 46 -17.27 -5.80 -23.26
CA GLY A 46 -16.26 -4.74 -23.27
C GLY A 46 -16.04 -4.10 -21.89
N MET A 47 -16.07 -2.77 -21.80
CA MET A 47 -15.86 -2.04 -20.55
C MET A 47 -16.96 -2.31 -19.48
N VAL A 48 -18.19 -2.61 -19.91
CA VAL A 48 -19.26 -2.97 -18.97
C VAL A 48 -18.94 -4.31 -18.31
N GLY A 49 -18.38 -5.26 -19.06
CA GLY A 49 -17.91 -6.55 -18.55
C GLY A 49 -16.83 -6.39 -17.48
N ALA A 50 -15.82 -5.55 -17.73
CA ALA A 50 -14.77 -5.25 -16.74
C ALA A 50 -15.35 -4.63 -15.46
N ALA A 51 -16.28 -3.69 -15.57
CA ALA A 51 -16.94 -3.08 -14.42
C ALA A 51 -17.75 -4.10 -13.61
N LEU A 52 -18.44 -5.02 -14.28
CA LEU A 52 -19.22 -6.09 -13.63
C LEU A 52 -18.30 -7.10 -12.94
N ALA A 53 -17.19 -7.49 -13.55
CA ALA A 53 -16.21 -8.38 -12.93
C ALA A 53 -15.63 -7.76 -11.65
N THR A 54 -15.22 -6.50 -11.73
CA THR A 54 -14.72 -5.74 -10.57
C THR A 54 -15.77 -5.61 -9.46
N ALA A 55 -17.05 -5.49 -9.80
CA ALA A 55 -18.13 -5.40 -8.81
C ALA A 55 -18.49 -6.75 -8.19
N THR A 56 -18.34 -7.86 -8.94
CA THR A 56 -18.69 -9.21 -8.47
C THR A 56 -17.59 -9.89 -7.65
N ALA A 57 -16.33 -9.62 -7.93
CA ALA A 57 -15.20 -10.21 -7.22
C ALA A 57 -15.27 -10.04 -5.68
N PRO A 58 -15.59 -8.86 -5.13
CA PRO A 58 -15.80 -8.70 -3.69
C PRO A 58 -16.93 -9.54 -3.12
N LEU A 59 -17.98 -9.85 -3.90
CA LEU A 59 -19.07 -10.71 -3.44
C LEU A 59 -18.60 -12.15 -3.21
N ILE A 60 -17.73 -12.65 -4.09
CA ILE A 60 -17.13 -13.99 -3.96
C ILE A 60 -16.26 -14.03 -2.71
N SER A 61 -15.40 -13.02 -2.53
CA SER A 61 -14.57 -12.88 -1.33
C SER A 61 -15.41 -12.84 -0.06
N MET A 62 -16.47 -12.02 -0.03
CA MET A 62 -17.41 -11.93 1.10
C MET A 62 -18.12 -13.26 1.38
N GLY A 63 -18.48 -14.01 0.34
CA GLY A 63 -19.07 -15.34 0.48
C GLY A 63 -18.14 -16.30 1.24
N ILE A 64 -16.85 -16.32 0.88
CA ILE A 64 -15.84 -17.14 1.55
C ILE A 64 -15.66 -16.68 3.00
N LEU A 65 -15.49 -15.38 3.23
CA LEU A 65 -15.30 -14.81 4.57
C LEU A 65 -16.52 -15.05 5.48
N SER A 66 -17.71 -15.06 4.92
CA SER A 66 -18.96 -15.34 5.66
C SER A 66 -19.00 -16.74 6.24
N THR A 67 -18.25 -17.71 5.68
CA THR A 67 -18.16 -19.07 6.23
C THR A 67 -17.60 -19.09 7.66
N HIS A 68 -16.76 -18.11 8.04
CA HIS A 68 -16.25 -17.95 9.40
C HIS A 68 -17.39 -17.75 10.42
N PHE A 69 -18.35 -16.91 10.07
CA PHE A 69 -19.52 -16.64 10.93
C PHE A 69 -20.49 -17.81 10.95
N LEU A 70 -20.67 -18.49 9.82
CA LEU A 70 -21.56 -19.66 9.71
C LEU A 70 -21.05 -20.87 10.49
N ARG A 71 -19.73 -21.04 10.60
CA ARG A 71 -19.10 -22.12 11.38
C ARG A 71 -19.18 -21.92 12.89
N GLY A 72 -19.67 -20.78 13.35
CA GLY A 72 -19.82 -20.49 14.78
C GLY A 72 -18.51 -20.25 15.53
N ASN A 73 -17.38 -20.13 14.84
CA ASN A 73 -16.07 -19.89 15.42
C ASN A 73 -15.80 -18.40 15.70
N SER A 74 -16.74 -17.54 15.33
CA SER A 74 -16.58 -16.10 15.50
C SER A 74 -16.80 -15.67 16.95
N HIS A 75 -15.84 -14.91 17.48
CA HIS A 75 -15.96 -14.22 18.75
C HIS A 75 -16.80 -12.93 18.64
N PHE A 76 -16.97 -12.42 17.42
CA PHE A 76 -17.82 -11.26 17.15
C PHE A 76 -19.28 -11.66 17.09
N ARG A 77 -20.12 -10.94 17.83
CA ARG A 77 -21.58 -11.11 17.82
C ARG A 77 -22.25 -9.83 17.36
N LEU A 78 -23.16 -9.95 16.41
CA LEU A 78 -24.00 -8.83 16.00
C LEU A 78 -24.96 -8.48 17.14
N MET A 79 -24.73 -7.35 17.77
CA MET A 79 -25.57 -6.82 18.84
C MET A 79 -26.28 -5.56 18.34
N LYS A 80 -27.57 -5.44 18.68
CA LYS A 80 -28.32 -4.20 18.46
C LYS A 80 -27.88 -3.17 19.51
N THR A 81 -26.91 -2.34 19.16
CA THR A 81 -26.43 -1.23 20.01
C THR A 81 -26.84 0.10 19.40
N LYS A 82 -27.15 1.08 20.26
CA LYS A 82 -27.33 2.45 19.79
C LYS A 82 -25.98 3.04 19.38
N PRO A 83 -25.87 3.70 18.22
CA PRO A 83 -24.62 4.33 17.81
C PRO A 83 -24.23 5.39 18.86
N SER A 84 -23.02 5.28 19.40
CA SER A 84 -22.44 6.25 20.31
C SER A 84 -21.55 7.23 19.52
N LEU A 85 -21.79 8.53 19.72
CA LEU A 85 -21.00 9.58 19.08
C LEU A 85 -19.52 9.50 19.51
N SER A 86 -19.27 9.14 20.74
CA SER A 86 -17.92 8.92 21.28
C SER A 86 -17.19 7.78 20.58
N THR A 87 -17.87 6.64 20.37
CA THR A 87 -17.29 5.49 19.66
C THR A 87 -17.04 5.84 18.18
N ALA A 88 -17.98 6.53 17.53
CA ALA A 88 -17.81 6.99 16.16
C ALA A 88 -16.60 7.95 16.03
N SER A 89 -16.46 8.91 16.94
CA SER A 89 -15.31 9.83 16.97
C SER A 89 -13.98 9.09 17.14
N SER A 90 -13.93 8.08 18.00
CA SER A 90 -12.72 7.28 18.21
C SER A 90 -12.36 6.48 16.95
N ILE A 91 -13.33 5.86 16.27
CA ILE A 91 -13.12 5.14 15.02
C ILE A 91 -12.63 6.11 13.93
N CYS A 92 -13.26 7.27 13.78
CA CYS A 92 -12.83 8.29 12.82
C CYS A 92 -11.41 8.78 13.11
N SER A 93 -11.06 9.03 14.37
CA SER A 93 -9.73 9.47 14.77
C SER A 93 -8.64 8.46 14.39
N LEU A 94 -8.90 7.18 14.56
CA LEU A 94 -7.98 6.11 14.12
C LEU A 94 -7.88 6.02 12.59
N GLY A 95 -9.01 6.21 11.88
CA GLY A 95 -9.06 6.15 10.43
C GLY A 95 -8.42 7.34 9.70
N VAL A 96 -8.29 8.50 10.36
CA VAL A 96 -7.73 9.72 9.74
C VAL A 96 -6.29 9.52 9.27
N SER A 97 -5.46 8.78 10.00
CA SER A 97 -4.08 8.48 9.57
C SER A 97 -4.03 7.72 8.24
N SER A 98 -4.91 6.73 8.08
CA SER A 98 -5.02 5.95 6.84
C SER A 98 -5.59 6.81 5.70
N LEU A 99 -6.61 7.63 5.98
CA LEU A 99 -7.18 8.56 5.00
C LEU A 99 -6.11 9.51 4.46
N ILE A 100 -5.29 10.09 5.34
CA ILE A 100 -4.20 10.99 4.92
C ILE A 100 -3.21 10.24 4.04
N THR A 101 -2.84 9.02 4.39
CA THR A 101 -1.90 8.22 3.59
C THR A 101 -2.45 7.99 2.18
N GLU A 102 -3.72 7.60 2.04
CA GLU A 102 -4.35 7.33 0.73
C GLU A 102 -4.51 8.61 -0.11
N VAL A 103 -5.02 9.69 0.50
CA VAL A 103 -5.19 10.98 -0.20
C VAL A 103 -3.83 11.56 -0.61
N SER A 104 -2.83 11.46 0.26
CA SER A 104 -1.46 11.90 -0.04
C SER A 104 -0.88 11.18 -1.24
N SER A 105 -1.07 9.87 -1.31
CA SER A 105 -0.60 9.04 -2.42
C SER A 105 -1.15 9.55 -3.77
N GLY A 106 -2.44 9.86 -3.82
CA GLY A 106 -3.07 10.46 -5.01
C GLY A 106 -2.50 11.84 -5.37
N ILE A 107 -2.31 12.71 -4.37
CA ILE A 107 -1.75 14.06 -4.59
C ILE A 107 -0.30 13.98 -5.06
N VAL A 108 0.51 13.10 -4.49
CA VAL A 108 1.91 12.91 -4.91
C VAL A 108 1.98 12.46 -6.37
N ILE A 109 1.12 11.52 -6.79
CA ILE A 109 1.04 11.10 -8.19
C ILE A 109 0.72 12.29 -9.10
N LEU A 110 -0.24 13.14 -8.73
CA LEU A 110 -0.60 14.33 -9.52
C LEU A 110 0.56 15.33 -9.59
N VAL A 111 1.22 15.62 -8.47
CA VAL A 111 2.36 16.56 -8.42
C VAL A 111 3.53 16.04 -9.26
N PHE A 112 3.85 14.75 -9.14
CA PHE A 112 4.93 14.15 -9.92
C PHE A 112 4.61 14.16 -11.42
N ASN A 113 3.39 13.79 -11.82
CA ASN A 113 2.97 13.86 -13.22
C ASN A 113 3.08 15.29 -13.77
N PHE A 114 2.69 16.31 -12.99
CA PHE A 114 2.80 17.71 -13.40
C PHE A 114 4.26 18.14 -13.58
N LEU A 115 5.12 17.86 -12.60
CA LEU A 115 6.55 18.22 -12.68
C LEU A 115 7.29 17.46 -13.79
N ILE A 116 6.97 16.19 -13.99
CA ILE A 116 7.61 15.36 -15.01
C ILE A 116 7.14 15.79 -16.41
N LEU A 117 5.86 16.16 -16.56
CA LEU A 117 5.33 16.65 -17.83
C LEU A 117 6.05 17.91 -18.29
N ASP A 118 6.32 18.82 -17.35
CA ASP A 118 7.06 20.06 -17.63
C ASP A 118 8.53 19.81 -18.02
N LEU A 119 9.20 18.84 -17.37
CA LEU A 119 10.61 18.56 -17.58
C LEU A 119 10.92 17.61 -18.76
N SER A 120 10.06 16.63 -19.01
CA SER A 120 10.35 15.52 -19.94
C SER A 120 9.17 15.14 -20.84
N GLY A 121 8.11 15.93 -20.81
CA GLY A 121 6.92 15.70 -21.65
C GLY A 121 6.22 14.37 -21.38
N ASN A 122 5.43 13.94 -22.35
CA ASN A 122 4.63 12.72 -22.26
C ASN A 122 5.47 11.43 -22.06
N THR A 123 6.67 11.38 -22.60
CA THR A 123 7.57 10.25 -22.44
C THR A 123 7.99 10.07 -20.99
N GLY A 124 8.32 11.17 -20.30
CA GLY A 124 8.63 11.14 -18.87
C GLY A 124 7.43 10.68 -18.02
N VAL A 125 6.23 11.18 -18.33
CA VAL A 125 4.99 10.76 -17.65
C VAL A 125 4.71 9.28 -17.86
N ALA A 126 4.92 8.75 -19.08
CA ALA A 126 4.77 7.33 -19.37
C ALA A 126 5.80 6.49 -18.57
N ALA A 127 7.05 6.93 -18.51
CA ALA A 127 8.09 6.29 -17.69
C ALA A 127 7.71 6.26 -16.20
N TYR A 128 7.20 7.39 -15.66
CA TYR A 128 6.70 7.43 -14.28
C TYR A 128 5.52 6.48 -14.06
N GLY A 129 4.64 6.32 -15.03
CA GLY A 129 3.55 5.35 -14.99
C GLY A 129 4.05 3.93 -14.75
N VAL A 130 5.16 3.54 -15.37
CA VAL A 130 5.82 2.24 -15.13
C VAL A 130 6.30 2.15 -13.68
N LEU A 131 7.04 3.17 -13.21
CA LEU A 131 7.52 3.21 -11.83
C LEU A 131 6.37 3.14 -10.81
N ALA A 132 5.30 3.89 -11.03
CA ALA A 132 4.14 3.93 -10.14
C ALA A 132 3.46 2.56 -10.02
N ASN A 133 3.29 1.83 -11.13
CA ASN A 133 2.72 0.48 -11.10
C ASN A 133 3.59 -0.50 -10.32
N ILE A 134 4.90 -0.46 -10.51
CA ILE A 134 5.84 -1.30 -9.75
C ILE A 134 5.82 -0.91 -8.27
N ALA A 135 5.79 0.39 -7.96
CA ALA A 135 5.72 0.89 -6.59
C ALA A 135 4.49 0.35 -5.83
N LEU A 136 3.33 0.25 -6.48
CA LEU A 136 2.13 -0.33 -5.87
C LEU A 136 2.37 -1.77 -5.36
N VAL A 137 3.03 -2.60 -6.16
CA VAL A 137 3.36 -4.00 -5.78
C VAL A 137 4.32 -4.02 -4.60
N LEU A 138 5.36 -3.18 -4.63
CA LEU A 138 6.39 -3.14 -3.59
C LEU A 138 5.88 -2.59 -2.25
N ILE A 139 5.03 -1.55 -2.31
CA ILE A 139 4.35 -1.01 -1.14
C ILE A 139 3.38 -2.05 -0.56
N ALA A 140 2.69 -2.83 -1.40
CA ALA A 140 1.80 -3.88 -0.95
C ALA A 140 2.54 -4.97 -0.15
N ILE A 141 3.77 -5.33 -0.53
CA ILE A 141 4.62 -6.27 0.22
C ILE A 141 4.88 -5.73 1.64
N SER A 142 5.37 -4.49 1.74
CA SER A 142 5.67 -3.86 3.04
C SER A 142 4.41 -3.68 3.90
N THR A 143 3.29 -3.31 3.28
CA THR A 143 1.99 -3.18 3.95
C THR A 143 1.47 -4.54 4.44
N GLY A 144 1.69 -5.61 3.67
CA GLY A 144 1.34 -6.98 4.06
C GLY A 144 2.05 -7.41 5.35
N ILE A 145 3.35 -7.14 5.47
CA ILE A 145 4.13 -7.40 6.70
C ILE A 145 3.54 -6.61 7.87
N ALA A 146 3.33 -5.30 7.66
CA ALA A 146 2.82 -4.41 8.69
C ALA A 146 1.41 -4.82 9.17
N GLN A 147 0.52 -5.20 8.26
CA GLN A 147 -0.81 -5.72 8.59
C GLN A 147 -0.77 -7.08 9.28
N GLY A 148 0.21 -7.93 8.96
CA GLY A 148 0.40 -9.22 9.60
C GLY A 148 0.74 -9.11 11.08
N ILE A 149 1.52 -8.12 11.49
CA ILE A 149 1.87 -7.91 12.90
C ILE A 149 0.77 -7.22 13.71
N GLN A 150 -0.13 -6.51 13.06
CA GLN A 150 -1.17 -5.70 13.71
C GLN A 150 -1.99 -6.47 14.77
N PRO A 151 -2.60 -7.64 14.46
CA PRO A 151 -3.39 -8.39 15.44
C PRO A 151 -2.52 -8.91 16.60
N ILE A 152 -1.27 -9.29 16.34
CA ILE A 152 -0.38 -9.82 17.38
C ILE A 152 0.06 -8.69 18.35
N VAL A 153 0.35 -7.51 17.83
CA VAL A 153 0.72 -6.34 18.64
C VAL A 153 -0.45 -5.88 19.50
N SER A 154 -1.65 -5.80 18.92
CA SER A 154 -2.85 -5.33 19.62
C SER A 154 -3.37 -6.32 20.68
N SER A 155 -3.09 -7.64 20.54
CA SER A 155 -3.47 -8.64 21.55
C SER A 155 -2.58 -8.63 22.79
N HIS A 156 -1.47 -7.89 22.81
CA HIS A 156 -0.55 -7.79 23.94
C HIS A 156 -0.48 -6.36 24.50
N PRO A 157 -1.57 -5.82 25.09
CA PRO A 157 -1.59 -4.45 25.60
C PRO A 157 -0.80 -4.29 26.91
N GLY A 158 -0.47 -3.04 27.25
CA GLY A 158 0.11 -2.68 28.54
C GLY A 158 1.59 -3.07 28.70
N LYS A 159 2.10 -2.91 29.93
CA LYS A 159 3.53 -3.13 30.25
C LYS A 159 3.95 -4.58 30.15
N LYS A 160 3.08 -5.53 30.48
CA LYS A 160 3.37 -6.98 30.41
C LYS A 160 3.60 -7.48 28.98
N GLY A 161 2.94 -6.87 28.00
CA GLY A 161 3.10 -7.21 26.58
C GLY A 161 4.30 -6.52 25.91
N GLN A 162 5.00 -5.59 26.59
CA GLN A 162 6.07 -4.80 26.00
C GLN A 162 7.24 -5.63 25.42
N PRO A 163 7.77 -6.68 26.10
CA PRO A 163 8.84 -7.50 25.52
C PRO A 163 8.42 -8.20 24.24
N VAL A 164 7.20 -8.75 24.18
CA VAL A 164 6.66 -9.43 23.02
C VAL A 164 6.50 -8.45 21.86
N ARG A 165 5.92 -7.26 22.11
CA ARG A 165 5.78 -6.23 21.08
C ARG A 165 7.12 -5.76 20.52
N HIS A 166 8.14 -5.62 21.38
CA HIS A 166 9.49 -5.26 20.95
C HIS A 166 10.09 -6.34 20.02
N GLN A 167 9.97 -7.61 20.40
CA GLN A 167 10.44 -8.73 19.60
C GLN A 167 9.73 -8.80 18.24
N ILE A 168 8.40 -8.66 18.22
CA ILE A 168 7.60 -8.63 17.00
C ILE A 168 8.03 -7.47 16.09
N ARG A 169 8.25 -6.27 16.67
CA ARG A 169 8.74 -5.12 15.92
C ARG A 169 10.09 -5.41 15.26
N CYS A 170 11.05 -5.99 16.00
CA CYS A 170 12.35 -6.33 15.46
C CYS A 170 12.25 -7.34 14.30
N TYR A 171 11.46 -8.39 14.45
CA TYR A 171 11.25 -9.37 13.37
C TYR A 171 10.56 -8.74 12.16
N ALA A 172 9.55 -7.90 12.37
CA ALA A 172 8.87 -7.21 11.27
C ALA A 172 9.81 -6.29 10.50
N LEU A 173 10.63 -5.49 11.21
CA LEU A 173 11.62 -4.62 10.58
C LEU A 173 12.67 -5.42 9.82
N LEU A 174 13.19 -6.49 10.40
CA LEU A 174 14.16 -7.35 9.74
C LEU A 174 13.59 -7.98 8.47
N THR A 175 12.37 -8.53 8.55
CA THR A 175 11.69 -9.13 7.39
C THR A 175 11.40 -8.08 6.31
N ALA A 176 10.94 -6.89 6.71
CA ALA A 176 10.65 -5.80 5.79
C ALA A 176 11.93 -5.33 5.06
N LEU A 177 13.05 -5.17 5.79
CA LEU A 177 14.33 -4.80 5.19
C LEU A 177 14.90 -5.87 4.28
N LEU A 178 14.80 -7.15 4.65
CA LEU A 178 15.24 -8.26 3.79
C LEU A 178 14.43 -8.30 2.49
N LEU A 179 13.11 -8.16 2.56
CA LEU A 179 12.27 -8.13 1.36
C LEU A 179 12.49 -6.85 0.54
N ALA A 180 12.74 -5.71 1.18
CA ALA A 180 13.11 -4.48 0.48
C ALA A 180 14.44 -4.64 -0.26
N LEU A 181 15.44 -5.27 0.36
CA LEU A 181 16.73 -5.56 -0.26
C LEU A 181 16.59 -6.50 -1.46
N LEU A 182 15.85 -7.60 -1.31
CA LEU A 182 15.60 -8.54 -2.40
C LEU A 182 14.86 -7.87 -3.56
N SER A 183 13.80 -7.13 -3.26
CA SER A 183 13.01 -6.42 -4.26
C SER A 183 13.85 -5.35 -4.98
N TYR A 184 14.63 -4.56 -4.24
CA TYR A 184 15.52 -3.58 -4.84
C TYR A 184 16.60 -4.22 -5.70
N ALA A 185 17.22 -5.32 -5.25
CA ALA A 185 18.21 -6.05 -6.03
C ALA A 185 17.63 -6.55 -7.37
N VAL A 186 16.43 -7.12 -7.34
CA VAL A 186 15.72 -7.55 -8.56
C VAL A 186 15.47 -6.38 -9.50
N ILE A 187 14.96 -5.27 -8.98
CA ILE A 187 14.68 -4.09 -9.81
C ILE A 187 15.97 -3.48 -10.35
N PHE A 188 17.01 -3.36 -9.54
CA PHE A 188 18.30 -2.77 -9.96
C PHE A 188 18.95 -3.56 -11.09
N LEU A 189 18.90 -4.90 -11.01
CA LEU A 189 19.48 -5.80 -12.00
C LEU A 189 18.63 -5.91 -13.27
N LEU A 190 17.30 -5.84 -13.12
CA LEU A 190 16.36 -6.06 -14.21
C LEU A 190 15.64 -4.76 -14.64
N ALA A 191 16.19 -3.59 -14.31
CA ALA A 191 15.55 -2.30 -14.62
C ALA A 191 15.27 -2.13 -16.12
N ASP A 192 16.24 -2.43 -16.98
CA ASP A 192 16.10 -2.32 -18.43
C ASP A 192 15.09 -3.34 -18.99
N PRO A 193 15.17 -4.67 -18.69
CA PRO A 193 14.15 -5.63 -19.11
C PRO A 193 12.74 -5.31 -18.61
N ILE A 194 12.63 -4.79 -17.39
CA ILE A 194 11.33 -4.39 -16.84
C ILE A 194 10.77 -3.19 -17.60
N ALA A 195 11.59 -2.17 -17.87
CA ALA A 195 11.17 -1.01 -18.65
C ALA A 195 10.73 -1.41 -20.06
N ASP A 196 11.47 -2.31 -20.71
CA ASP A 196 11.14 -2.81 -22.05
C ASP A 196 9.83 -3.60 -22.09
N LEU A 197 9.48 -4.33 -21.03
CA LEU A 197 8.22 -5.07 -20.94
C LEU A 197 6.99 -4.13 -21.04
N PHE A 198 7.12 -2.90 -20.54
CA PHE A 198 6.07 -1.88 -20.60
C PHE A 198 6.18 -0.97 -21.84
N ASN A 199 7.26 -1.08 -22.61
CA ASN A 199 7.56 -0.23 -23.77
C ASN A 199 7.19 -0.94 -25.09
N LYS A 200 5.89 -1.05 -25.39
CA LYS A 200 5.40 -1.68 -26.63
C LYS A 200 5.90 -0.98 -27.90
N ASP A 201 6.10 0.31 -27.85
CA ASP A 201 6.49 1.15 -29.00
C ASP A 201 8.01 1.20 -29.22
N GLN A 202 8.78 0.44 -28.44
CA GLN A 202 10.26 0.39 -28.49
C GLN A 202 10.92 1.78 -28.43
N ASN A 203 10.35 2.69 -27.66
CA ASN A 203 10.90 4.03 -27.45
C ASN A 203 12.10 3.97 -26.50
N THR A 204 13.30 4.10 -27.04
CA THR A 204 14.55 4.03 -26.29
C THR A 204 14.66 5.10 -25.19
N ALA A 205 14.08 6.28 -25.42
CA ALA A 205 14.06 7.34 -24.42
C ALA A 205 13.19 6.95 -23.20
N LEU A 206 12.05 6.29 -23.42
CA LEU A 206 11.19 5.79 -22.34
C LEU A 206 11.94 4.74 -21.50
N THR A 207 12.59 3.77 -22.14
CA THR A 207 13.36 2.72 -21.43
C THR A 207 14.47 3.35 -20.60
N SER A 208 15.25 4.26 -21.14
CA SER A 208 16.33 4.92 -20.41
C SER A 208 15.81 5.73 -19.20
N ILE A 209 14.78 6.56 -19.40
CA ILE A 209 14.18 7.35 -18.31
C ILE A 209 13.60 6.45 -17.23
N ALA A 210 12.91 5.37 -17.60
CA ALA A 210 12.29 4.46 -16.67
C ALA A 210 13.33 3.64 -15.89
N SER A 211 14.37 3.11 -16.55
CA SER A 211 15.40 2.30 -15.90
C SER A 211 16.25 3.12 -14.94
N ASP A 212 16.69 4.33 -15.34
CA ASP A 212 17.42 5.24 -14.46
C ASP A 212 16.53 5.68 -13.27
N GLY A 213 15.27 5.99 -13.56
CA GLY A 213 14.28 6.31 -12.54
C GLY A 213 14.09 5.18 -11.55
N MET A 214 13.95 3.94 -12.00
CA MET A 214 13.79 2.77 -11.14
C MET A 214 14.97 2.57 -10.20
N ARG A 215 16.20 2.69 -10.70
CA ARG A 215 17.43 2.53 -9.89
C ARG A 215 17.52 3.56 -8.75
N ILE A 216 17.08 4.79 -8.97
CA ILE A 216 17.11 5.85 -7.97
C ILE A 216 15.88 5.80 -7.06
N TYR A 217 14.69 5.81 -7.64
CA TYR A 217 13.42 5.92 -6.92
C TYR A 217 13.21 4.79 -5.90
N PHE A 218 13.55 3.55 -6.28
CA PHE A 218 13.34 2.40 -5.40
C PHE A 218 14.38 2.21 -4.31
N THR A 219 15.42 3.07 -4.22
CA THR A 219 16.23 3.15 -2.99
C THR A 219 15.38 3.58 -1.79
N SER A 220 14.25 4.26 -2.03
CA SER A 220 13.27 4.59 -1.01
C SER A 220 12.66 3.38 -0.29
N LEU A 221 12.67 2.18 -0.89
CA LEU A 221 12.09 0.97 -0.30
C LEU A 221 12.65 0.63 1.08
N PHE A 222 13.93 0.87 1.30
CA PHE A 222 14.56 0.61 2.60
C PHE A 222 13.92 1.47 3.69
N PHE A 223 13.76 2.75 3.43
CA PHE A 223 13.21 3.70 4.38
C PHE A 223 11.68 3.58 4.49
N SER A 224 11.00 3.45 3.36
CA SER A 224 9.53 3.35 3.33
C SER A 224 9.03 2.09 4.02
N SER A 225 9.74 0.95 3.90
CA SER A 225 9.39 -0.28 4.60
C SER A 225 9.46 -0.10 6.13
N ILE A 226 10.50 0.57 6.64
CA ILE A 226 10.62 0.91 8.06
C ILE A 226 9.46 1.81 8.49
N ASN A 227 9.20 2.88 7.73
CA ASN A 227 8.17 3.84 8.04
C ASN A 227 6.75 3.24 8.03
N ILE A 228 6.46 2.32 7.08
CA ILE A 228 5.17 1.61 7.01
C ILE A 228 4.99 0.71 8.24
N VAL A 229 6.00 -0.08 8.60
CA VAL A 229 5.95 -0.94 9.79
C VAL A 229 5.81 -0.10 11.06
N ALA A 230 6.55 1.00 11.18
CA ALA A 230 6.46 1.91 12.33
C ALA A 230 5.08 2.56 12.45
N ALA A 231 4.48 3.04 11.35
CA ALA A 231 3.16 3.66 11.35
C ALA A 231 2.08 2.69 11.84
N VAL A 232 2.08 1.45 11.32
CA VAL A 232 1.12 0.41 11.73
C VAL A 232 1.37 -0.03 13.18
N PHE A 233 2.63 -0.17 13.60
CA PHE A 233 2.99 -0.50 14.98
C PHE A 233 2.49 0.59 15.96
N LEU A 234 2.68 1.87 15.64
CA LEU A 234 2.19 2.99 16.45
C LEU A 234 0.66 3.00 16.53
N SER A 235 -0.03 2.77 15.41
CA SER A 235 -1.50 2.65 15.40
C SER A 235 -1.99 1.49 16.27
N SER A 236 -1.26 0.37 16.28
CA SER A 236 -1.60 -0.85 17.04
C SER A 236 -1.26 -0.76 18.54
N THR A 237 -0.49 0.25 18.95
CA THR A 237 -0.04 0.45 20.35
C THR A 237 -0.69 1.64 21.05
N ASP A 238 -1.90 2.03 20.65
CA ASP A 238 -2.66 3.16 21.22
C ASP A 238 -1.94 4.52 21.13
N ARG A 239 -1.12 4.70 20.08
CA ARG A 239 -0.43 5.97 19.79
C ARG A 239 -0.86 6.60 18.47
N PRO A 240 -2.17 6.84 18.26
CA PRO A 240 -2.69 7.31 16.96
C PRO A 240 -2.16 8.69 16.57
N LYS A 241 -1.85 9.56 17.53
CA LYS A 241 -1.25 10.88 17.26
C LYS A 241 0.12 10.78 16.60
N GLN A 242 0.96 9.84 17.06
CA GLN A 242 2.29 9.64 16.48
C GLN A 242 2.20 9.02 15.09
N ALA A 243 1.31 8.04 14.90
CA ALA A 243 1.04 7.47 13.58
C ALA A 243 0.51 8.53 12.58
N PHE A 244 -0.37 9.42 13.05
CA PHE A 244 -0.89 10.53 12.26
C PHE A 244 0.22 11.50 11.84
N ILE A 245 1.09 11.93 12.77
CA ILE A 245 2.20 12.84 12.47
C ILE A 245 3.15 12.19 11.45
N LEU A 246 3.47 10.91 11.62
CA LEU A 246 4.32 10.16 10.71
C LEU A 246 3.71 10.10 9.29
N SER A 247 2.42 9.79 9.19
CA SER A 247 1.70 9.77 7.91
C SER A 247 1.64 11.14 7.25
N LEU A 248 1.43 12.20 8.03
CA LEU A 248 1.38 13.58 7.53
C LEU A 248 2.74 14.04 7.01
N LEU A 249 3.83 13.75 7.75
CA LEU A 249 5.19 14.11 7.35
C LEU A 249 5.57 13.46 6.01
N ARG A 250 5.35 12.15 5.86
CA ARG A 250 5.70 11.43 4.64
C ARG A 250 4.77 11.73 3.47
N GLY A 251 3.48 11.99 3.73
CA GLY A 251 2.46 12.17 2.69
C GLY A 251 2.42 13.56 2.08
N PHE A 252 2.55 14.61 2.87
CA PHE A 252 2.35 16.00 2.41
C PHE A 252 3.52 16.91 2.71
N LEU A 253 3.93 16.95 3.99
CA LEU A 253 4.79 18.00 4.49
C LEU A 253 6.20 17.97 3.88
N LEU A 254 6.74 16.80 3.65
CA LEU A 254 8.11 16.67 3.17
C LEU A 254 8.18 16.33 1.67
N ILE A 255 7.31 15.44 1.17
CA ILE A 255 7.42 14.96 -0.21
C ILE A 255 7.15 16.05 -1.24
N ILE A 256 6.15 16.90 -1.01
CA ILE A 256 5.78 17.95 -1.98
C ILE A 256 6.88 19.03 -2.06
N PRO A 257 7.33 19.66 -0.95
CA PRO A 257 8.42 20.62 -1.01
C PRO A 257 9.74 20.01 -1.55
N ALA A 258 10.04 18.74 -1.16
CA ALA A 258 11.21 18.05 -1.65
C ALA A 258 11.15 17.82 -3.17
N ALA A 259 9.99 17.44 -3.70
CA ALA A 259 9.80 17.24 -5.13
C ALA A 259 10.06 18.53 -5.93
N PHE A 260 9.47 19.66 -5.51
CA PHE A 260 9.71 20.96 -6.16
C PHE A 260 11.16 21.43 -6.03
N LEU A 261 11.73 21.32 -4.83
CA LEU A 261 13.11 21.75 -4.59
C LEU A 261 14.12 20.93 -5.40
N LEU A 262 14.02 19.61 -5.33
CA LEU A 262 14.94 18.72 -6.02
C LEU A 262 14.72 18.72 -7.54
N ALA A 263 13.49 18.88 -8.00
CA ALA A 263 13.20 19.09 -9.43
C ALA A 263 13.88 20.35 -9.95
N HIS A 264 13.85 21.45 -9.18
CA HIS A 264 14.52 22.69 -9.57
C HIS A 264 16.05 22.56 -9.59
N LEU A 265 16.64 21.81 -8.66
CA LEU A 265 18.09 21.65 -8.54
C LEU A 265 18.68 20.62 -9.51
N PHE A 266 17.99 19.50 -9.71
CA PHE A 266 18.52 18.32 -10.42
C PHE A 266 17.62 17.85 -11.57
N GLY A 267 16.58 18.61 -11.93
CA GLY A 267 15.64 18.24 -12.98
C GLY A 267 14.93 16.92 -12.68
N LEU A 268 14.82 16.07 -13.69
CA LEU A 268 14.12 14.79 -13.60
C LEU A 268 14.72 13.84 -12.55
N THR A 269 16.06 13.81 -12.46
CA THR A 269 16.75 13.01 -11.44
C THR A 269 16.37 13.45 -10.02
N GLY A 270 16.17 14.76 -9.82
CA GLY A 270 15.71 15.30 -8.54
C GLY A 270 14.31 14.78 -8.14
N ILE A 271 13.41 14.62 -9.12
CA ILE A 271 12.09 14.03 -8.84
C ILE A 271 12.25 12.58 -8.37
N TRP A 272 13.11 11.78 -9.02
CA TRP A 272 13.37 10.40 -8.58
C TRP A 272 14.01 10.34 -7.19
N MET A 273 14.84 11.31 -6.82
CA MET A 273 15.47 11.39 -5.49
C MET A 273 14.50 11.88 -4.40
N SER A 274 13.40 12.53 -4.74
CA SER A 274 12.52 13.16 -3.76
C SER A 274 11.90 12.15 -2.79
N LEU A 275 11.50 10.96 -3.27
CA LEU A 275 10.94 9.93 -2.41
C LEU A 275 11.99 9.31 -1.47
N PRO A 276 13.18 8.86 -1.95
CA PRO A 276 14.25 8.40 -1.06
C PRO A 276 14.65 9.39 0.02
N VAL A 277 14.81 10.66 -0.34
CA VAL A 277 15.19 11.73 0.60
C VAL A 277 14.09 11.93 1.66
N THR A 278 12.85 12.02 1.23
CA THR A 278 11.71 12.20 2.14
C THR A 278 11.55 11.03 3.08
N GLU A 279 11.52 9.81 2.56
CA GLU A 279 11.38 8.62 3.39
C GLU A 279 12.58 8.42 4.33
N GLY A 280 13.79 8.80 3.89
CA GLY A 280 15.00 8.80 4.72
C GLY A 280 14.91 9.79 5.88
N ILE A 281 14.44 11.03 5.64
CA ILE A 281 14.23 12.02 6.70
C ILE A 281 13.17 11.50 7.69
N VAL A 282 12.05 10.98 7.19
CA VAL A 282 10.97 10.45 8.06
C VAL A 282 11.45 9.27 8.89
N CYS A 283 12.32 8.41 8.33
CA CYS A 283 12.88 7.26 9.03
C CYS A 283 13.68 7.65 10.30
N ILE A 284 14.26 8.86 10.35
CA ILE A 284 14.95 9.35 11.55
C ILE A 284 13.96 9.60 12.71
N PHE A 285 12.70 9.88 12.37
CA PHE A 285 11.64 10.18 13.36
C PHE A 285 10.75 8.96 13.67
N SER A 286 10.92 7.82 12.99
CA SER A 286 10.13 6.60 13.14
C SER A 286 10.78 5.61 14.12
#